data_2e8e624c08aba2bc3c5e44705dad58d6
#
_entry.id   2e8e624c08aba2bc3c5e44705dad58d6
#
_cell.length_a   1.000
_cell.length_b   1.000
_cell.length_c   1.000
_cell.angle_alpha   90.00
_cell.angle_beta   90.00
_cell.angle_gamma   90.00
#
_symmetry.space_group_name_H-M   'P 1'
#
loop_
_entity.id
_entity.type
_entity.pdbx_description
1 polymer ?
#
loop_
_entity_poly.entity_id
_entity_poly.type
_entity_poly.pdbx_seq_one_letter_code
_entity_poly.pdbx_strand_id
1 'polypeptide(L)'
;MVRPNPAGELDAVALETALLETWKNEQTFQQSIDSNRAGAPFIFLEGPPTANGKPGIHHVVARAYKDLVCRWKTMEGFLVERKGGWDTHGLPVEIEVQKRLDLMSNEAIEEFGMQAFNDACRESVWTYESAWREMTERMAYWVNLDNP
;
A
#
# COMPACT_ATOMS: atom_id res chain seq x y z
N MET A 1 -5.54 -23.77 -11.77
CA MET A 1 -5.12 -24.04 -10.38
C MET A 1 -3.82 -24.84 -10.45
N VAL A 2 -2.68 -24.22 -10.15
CA VAL A 2 -1.36 -24.87 -10.16
C VAL A 2 -1.28 -25.74 -8.90
N ARG A 3 -1.22 -27.07 -9.08
CA ARG A 3 -0.98 -28.00 -7.97
C ARG A 3 0.54 -28.07 -7.73
N PRO A 4 1.02 -27.96 -6.48
CA PRO A 4 2.44 -28.16 -6.21
C PRO A 4 2.85 -29.57 -6.62
N ASN A 5 4.00 -29.69 -7.28
CA ASN A 5 4.58 -30.97 -7.65
C ASN A 5 5.08 -31.65 -6.35
N PRO A 6 4.54 -32.80 -5.93
CA PRO A 6 4.92 -33.44 -4.66
C PRO A 6 6.34 -34.04 -4.63
N ALA A 7 7.08 -33.96 -5.72
CA ALA A 7 8.41 -34.59 -5.86
C ALA A 7 9.54 -33.58 -6.15
N GLY A 8 9.29 -32.28 -6.13
CA GLY A 8 10.31 -31.27 -6.43
C GLY A 8 10.47 -30.26 -5.30
N GLU A 9 11.64 -29.63 -5.25
CA GLU A 9 11.88 -28.48 -4.39
C GLU A 9 10.89 -27.35 -4.76
N LEU A 10 10.18 -26.80 -3.75
CA LEU A 10 9.18 -25.75 -3.96
C LEU A 10 9.89 -24.43 -4.28
N ASP A 11 9.83 -23.97 -5.51
CA ASP A 11 10.18 -22.59 -5.86
C ASP A 11 9.01 -21.65 -5.47
N ALA A 12 9.04 -21.16 -4.24
CA ALA A 12 8.01 -20.29 -3.70
C ALA A 12 7.91 -18.98 -4.48
N VAL A 13 9.03 -18.43 -4.95
CA VAL A 13 9.06 -17.16 -5.68
C VAL A 13 8.40 -17.29 -7.05
N ALA A 14 8.71 -18.35 -7.79
CA ALA A 14 8.08 -18.62 -9.08
C ALA A 14 6.57 -18.87 -8.93
N LEU A 15 6.18 -19.64 -7.90
CA LEU A 15 4.76 -19.91 -7.63
C LEU A 15 3.98 -18.63 -7.29
N GLU A 16 4.51 -17.81 -6.39
CA GLU A 16 3.89 -16.54 -6.00
C GLU A 16 3.76 -15.59 -7.19
N THR A 17 4.80 -15.46 -8.01
CA THR A 17 4.77 -14.60 -9.20
C THR A 17 3.70 -15.05 -10.19
N ALA A 18 3.64 -16.34 -10.49
CA ALA A 18 2.61 -16.89 -11.39
C ALA A 18 1.19 -16.70 -10.83
N LEU A 19 1.03 -16.82 -9.51
CA LEU A 19 -0.27 -16.59 -8.85
C LEU A 19 -0.70 -15.12 -8.91
N LEU A 20 0.22 -14.19 -8.70
CA LEU A 20 -0.05 -12.75 -8.81
C LEU A 20 -0.47 -12.36 -10.24
N GLU A 21 0.21 -12.90 -11.25
CA GLU A 21 -0.18 -12.72 -12.67
C GLU A 21 -1.59 -13.27 -12.95
N THR A 22 -1.89 -14.45 -12.44
CA THR A 22 -3.23 -15.06 -12.58
C THR A 22 -4.29 -14.15 -11.96
N TRP A 23 -4.10 -13.71 -10.72
CA TRP A 23 -5.04 -12.83 -10.03
C TRP A 23 -5.24 -11.48 -10.72
N LYS A 24 -4.18 -10.93 -11.30
CA LYS A 24 -4.26 -9.70 -12.08
C LYS A 24 -5.06 -9.89 -13.36
N ASN A 25 -4.78 -10.95 -14.14
CA ASN A 25 -5.46 -11.25 -15.39
C ASN A 25 -6.95 -11.57 -15.19
N GLU A 26 -7.27 -12.29 -14.13
CA GLU A 26 -8.63 -12.66 -13.77
C GLU A 26 -9.38 -11.57 -12.99
N GLN A 27 -8.70 -10.48 -12.61
CA GLN A 27 -9.26 -9.44 -11.73
C GLN A 27 -9.84 -10.00 -10.43
N THR A 28 -9.18 -10.98 -9.84
CA THR A 28 -9.68 -11.78 -8.71
C THR A 28 -10.10 -10.92 -7.51
N PHE A 29 -9.37 -9.85 -7.21
CA PHE A 29 -9.74 -8.91 -6.16
C PHE A 29 -11.09 -8.25 -6.46
N GLN A 30 -11.28 -7.72 -7.66
CA GLN A 30 -12.54 -7.09 -8.06
C GLN A 30 -13.69 -8.09 -8.05
N GLN A 31 -13.47 -9.30 -8.57
CA GLN A 31 -14.46 -10.37 -8.52
C GLN A 31 -14.87 -10.73 -7.08
N SER A 32 -13.95 -10.68 -6.13
CA SER A 32 -14.25 -10.95 -4.71
C SER A 32 -15.19 -9.90 -4.10
N ILE A 33 -15.12 -8.65 -4.56
CA ILE A 33 -16.06 -7.58 -4.19
C ILE A 33 -17.40 -7.78 -4.89
N ASP A 34 -17.37 -8.01 -6.20
CA ASP A 34 -18.57 -8.11 -7.03
C ASP A 34 -19.46 -9.30 -6.63
N SER A 35 -18.85 -10.42 -6.26
CA SER A 35 -19.56 -11.61 -5.80
C SER A 35 -20.35 -11.38 -4.50
N ASN A 36 -19.93 -10.42 -3.69
CA ASN A 36 -20.53 -10.12 -2.38
C ASN A 36 -21.32 -8.80 -2.36
N ARG A 37 -21.66 -8.22 -3.52
CA ARG A 37 -22.37 -6.93 -3.59
C ARG A 37 -23.72 -6.93 -2.86
N ALA A 38 -24.39 -8.06 -2.74
CA ALA A 38 -25.63 -8.21 -1.99
C ALA A 38 -25.44 -8.54 -0.50
N GLY A 39 -24.20 -8.76 -0.08
CA GLY A 39 -23.85 -9.06 1.31
C GLY A 39 -23.93 -7.84 2.23
N ALA A 40 -24.00 -8.09 3.53
CA ALA A 40 -23.91 -7.02 4.51
C ALA A 40 -22.53 -6.34 4.43
N PRO A 41 -22.42 -5.01 4.56
CA PRO A 41 -21.14 -4.32 4.50
C PRO A 41 -20.30 -4.63 5.72
N PHE A 42 -19.02 -4.95 5.51
CA PHE A 42 -17.99 -4.93 6.53
C PHE A 42 -17.07 -3.74 6.26
N ILE A 43 -17.17 -2.72 7.08
CA ILE A 43 -16.41 -1.47 6.91
C ILE A 43 -15.00 -1.66 7.43
N PHE A 44 -14.04 -1.52 6.54
CA PHE A 44 -12.62 -1.53 6.85
C PHE A 44 -12.04 -0.13 6.63
N LEU A 45 -11.42 0.41 7.69
CA LEU A 45 -10.75 1.71 7.65
C LEU A 45 -9.24 1.48 7.61
N GLU A 46 -8.63 1.84 6.48
CA GLU A 46 -7.17 1.78 6.32
C GLU A 46 -6.52 3.01 6.98
N GLY A 47 -5.44 2.77 7.76
CA GLY A 47 -4.53 3.82 8.16
C GLY A 47 -3.49 4.02 7.05
N PRO A 48 -3.55 5.11 6.28
CA PRO A 48 -2.63 5.30 5.17
C PRO A 48 -1.20 5.48 5.66
N PRO A 49 -0.20 4.92 4.95
CA PRO A 49 1.19 5.16 5.29
C PRO A 49 1.60 6.57 4.95
N THR A 50 2.48 7.16 5.74
CA THR A 50 3.18 8.39 5.36
C THR A 50 4.23 8.05 4.30
N ALA A 51 4.15 8.69 3.15
CA ALA A 51 5.04 8.42 2.01
C ALA A 51 6.39 9.17 2.15
N ASN A 52 6.98 9.16 3.34
CA ASN A 52 8.23 9.86 3.68
C ASN A 52 9.48 8.98 3.62
N GLY A 53 9.37 7.75 3.12
CA GLY A 53 10.48 6.80 3.02
C GLY A 53 10.08 5.49 2.37
N LYS A 54 11.08 4.64 2.12
CA LYS A 54 10.84 3.30 1.57
C LYS A 54 10.10 2.41 2.56
N PRO A 55 9.19 1.54 2.08
CA PRO A 55 8.51 0.58 2.94
C PRO A 55 9.49 -0.40 3.59
N GLY A 56 9.23 -0.77 4.85
CA GLY A 56 10.00 -1.75 5.59
C GLY A 56 9.20 -2.99 5.95
N ILE A 57 9.85 -4.03 6.48
CA ILE A 57 9.24 -5.32 6.80
C ILE A 57 8.07 -5.21 7.79
N HIS A 58 8.12 -4.28 8.74
CA HIS A 58 7.03 -4.04 9.68
C HIS A 58 5.73 -3.59 8.99
N HIS A 59 5.83 -2.89 7.85
CA HIS A 59 4.66 -2.54 7.05
C HIS A 59 4.04 -3.76 6.36
N VAL A 60 4.86 -4.74 5.96
CA VAL A 60 4.39 -6.01 5.39
C VAL A 60 3.58 -6.77 6.43
N VAL A 61 4.09 -6.90 7.66
CA VAL A 61 3.40 -7.61 8.77
C VAL A 61 2.05 -6.96 9.05
N ALA A 62 1.99 -5.64 9.22
CA ALA A 62 0.75 -4.92 9.47
C ALA A 62 -0.29 -5.13 8.36
N ARG A 63 0.14 -5.06 7.09
CA ARG A 63 -0.73 -5.28 5.93
C ARG A 63 -1.22 -6.72 5.82
N ALA A 64 -0.36 -7.70 6.11
CA ALA A 64 -0.75 -9.10 6.10
C ALA A 64 -1.91 -9.39 7.06
N TYR A 65 -1.87 -8.84 8.28
CA TYR A 65 -2.98 -8.97 9.23
C TYR A 65 -4.26 -8.30 8.74
N LYS A 66 -4.17 -7.11 8.18
CA LYS A 66 -5.33 -6.38 7.63
C LYS A 66 -5.97 -7.18 6.50
N ASP A 67 -5.14 -7.64 5.55
CA ASP A 67 -5.60 -8.42 4.40
C ASP A 67 -6.25 -9.75 4.83
N LEU A 68 -5.66 -10.43 5.81
CA LEU A 68 -6.20 -11.67 6.37
C LEU A 68 -7.65 -11.47 6.87
N VAL A 69 -7.89 -10.43 7.68
CA VAL A 69 -9.22 -10.14 8.22
C VAL A 69 -10.21 -9.79 7.09
N CYS A 70 -9.78 -8.96 6.15
CA CYS A 70 -10.62 -8.56 5.02
C CYS A 70 -10.98 -9.76 4.12
N ARG A 71 -10.02 -10.63 3.81
CA ARG A 71 -10.26 -11.87 3.03
C ARG A 71 -11.18 -12.82 3.78
N TRP A 72 -10.96 -12.99 5.08
CA TRP A 72 -11.83 -13.83 5.91
C TRP A 72 -13.27 -13.32 5.87
N LYS A 73 -13.51 -12.03 6.08
CA LYS A 73 -14.85 -11.44 6.00
C LYS A 73 -15.48 -11.56 4.61
N THR A 74 -14.66 -11.43 3.57
CA THR A 74 -15.12 -11.70 2.19
C THR A 74 -15.58 -13.14 2.01
N MET A 75 -14.85 -14.12 2.55
CA MET A 75 -15.24 -15.54 2.50
C MET A 75 -16.50 -15.85 3.33
N GLU A 76 -16.77 -15.07 4.37
CA GLU A 76 -18.04 -15.16 5.13
C GLU A 76 -19.24 -14.53 4.40
N GLY A 77 -19.04 -13.96 3.21
CA GLY A 77 -20.09 -13.37 2.38
C GLY A 77 -20.35 -11.88 2.63
N PHE A 78 -19.50 -11.19 3.42
CA PHE A 78 -19.61 -9.74 3.58
C PHE A 78 -19.10 -9.01 2.33
N LEU A 79 -19.74 -7.87 2.02
CA LEU A 79 -19.17 -6.88 1.11
C LEU A 79 -18.06 -6.13 1.83
N VAL A 80 -16.81 -6.31 1.35
CA VAL A 80 -15.63 -5.67 1.93
C VAL A 80 -14.96 -4.80 0.87
N GLU A 81 -15.36 -3.56 0.79
CA GLU A 81 -14.68 -2.55 -0.03
C GLU A 81 -13.41 -2.11 0.71
N ARG A 82 -12.26 -2.17 0.01
CA ARG A 82 -10.96 -1.90 0.57
C ARG A 82 -10.33 -0.76 -0.20
N LYS A 83 -10.44 0.43 0.37
CA LYS A 83 -9.86 1.65 -0.20
C LYS A 83 -8.58 1.97 0.55
N GLY A 84 -7.49 2.09 -0.19
CA GLY A 84 -6.22 2.59 0.32
C GLY A 84 -6.11 4.10 0.23
N GLY A 85 -4.98 4.64 0.68
CA GLY A 85 -4.68 6.07 0.59
C GLY A 85 -3.25 6.35 1.00
N TRP A 86 -2.90 7.64 1.01
CA TRP A 86 -1.58 8.14 1.35
C TRP A 86 -1.72 9.26 2.38
N ASP A 87 -0.91 9.20 3.45
CA ASP A 87 -0.68 10.33 4.32
C ASP A 87 0.39 11.23 3.67
N THR A 88 -0.02 12.40 3.22
CA THR A 88 0.76 13.25 2.33
C THR A 88 1.23 14.56 2.95
N HIS A 89 1.07 14.73 4.25
CA HIS A 89 1.38 16.00 4.92
C HIS A 89 1.84 15.80 6.36
N GLY A 90 2.22 16.92 6.98
CA GLY A 90 2.60 16.95 8.38
C GLY A 90 4.08 16.72 8.63
N LEU A 91 4.44 16.73 9.89
CA LEU A 91 5.82 16.72 10.39
C LEU A 91 6.73 15.62 9.80
N PRO A 92 6.27 14.39 9.55
CA PRO A 92 7.13 13.37 8.95
C PRO A 92 7.65 13.72 7.56
N VAL A 93 6.82 14.36 6.72
CA VAL A 93 7.22 14.83 5.39
C VAL A 93 8.17 16.02 5.50
N GLU A 94 7.84 16.98 6.37
CA GLU A 94 8.67 18.16 6.60
C GLU A 94 10.07 17.79 7.09
N ILE A 95 10.21 16.89 8.07
CA ILE A 95 11.51 16.43 8.58
C ILE A 95 12.35 15.75 7.49
N GLU A 96 11.72 14.96 6.61
CA GLU A 96 12.41 14.34 5.48
C GLU A 96 12.97 15.40 4.53
N VAL A 97 12.16 16.39 4.17
CA VAL A 97 12.56 17.48 3.28
C VAL A 97 13.60 18.40 3.91
N GLN A 98 13.46 18.72 5.19
CA GLN A 98 14.48 19.47 5.96
C GLN A 98 15.84 18.78 5.90
N LYS A 99 15.89 17.48 6.13
CA LYS A 99 17.13 16.70 6.05
C LYS A 99 17.71 16.68 4.64
N ARG A 100 16.87 16.52 3.62
CA ARG A 100 17.28 16.49 2.22
C ARG A 100 17.86 17.83 1.75
N LEU A 101 17.30 18.94 2.23
CA LEU A 101 17.70 20.31 1.87
C LEU A 101 18.70 20.92 2.86
N ASP A 102 19.09 20.19 3.92
CA ASP A 102 19.97 20.68 5.02
C ASP A 102 19.43 21.93 5.74
N LEU A 103 18.11 22.02 5.90
CA LEU A 103 17.41 23.12 6.56
C LEU A 103 17.12 22.75 8.01
N MET A 104 18.11 22.90 8.91
CA MET A 104 18.04 22.36 10.26
C MET A 104 17.36 23.29 11.31
N SER A 105 16.85 24.44 10.89
CA SER A 105 16.13 25.38 11.77
C SER A 105 14.95 26.04 11.06
N ASN A 106 14.02 26.61 11.84
CA ASN A 106 12.90 27.36 11.30
C ASN A 106 13.35 28.61 10.53
N GLU A 107 14.38 29.28 11.03
CA GLU A 107 14.97 30.45 10.37
C GLU A 107 15.53 30.08 8.98
N ALA A 108 16.16 28.92 8.87
CA ALA A 108 16.68 28.41 7.58
C ALA A 108 15.53 28.12 6.60
N ILE A 109 14.38 27.64 7.07
CA ILE A 109 13.22 27.41 6.23
C ILE A 109 12.60 28.74 5.77
N GLU A 110 12.51 29.73 6.67
CA GLU A 110 12.01 31.07 6.32
C GLU A 110 12.91 31.75 5.28
N GLU A 111 14.23 31.61 5.43
CA GLU A 111 15.23 32.15 4.49
C GLU A 111 15.19 31.43 3.13
N PHE A 112 14.99 30.11 3.11
CA PHE A 112 14.77 29.32 1.89
C PHE A 112 13.48 29.71 1.19
N GLY A 113 12.48 30.14 1.93
CA GLY A 113 11.17 30.56 1.48
C GLY A 113 10.07 29.52 1.70
N MET A 114 9.05 29.89 2.45
CA MET A 114 7.94 29.00 2.83
C MET A 114 7.26 28.33 1.61
N GLN A 115 7.07 29.07 0.52
CA GLN A 115 6.46 28.52 -0.68
C GLN A 115 7.36 27.46 -1.33
N ALA A 116 8.65 27.73 -1.46
CA ALA A 116 9.61 26.80 -2.04
C ALA A 116 9.73 25.52 -1.18
N PHE A 117 9.71 25.66 0.14
CA PHE A 117 9.70 24.53 1.06
C PHE A 117 8.43 23.69 0.92
N ASN A 118 7.25 24.30 0.86
CA ASN A 118 6.00 23.59 0.65
C ASN A 118 5.95 22.86 -0.68
N ASP A 119 6.48 23.44 -1.74
CA ASP A 119 6.54 22.80 -3.06
C ASP A 119 7.51 21.60 -3.04
N ALA A 120 8.65 21.71 -2.35
CA ALA A 120 9.56 20.60 -2.12
C ALA A 120 8.92 19.47 -1.29
N CYS A 121 8.08 19.80 -0.31
CA CYS A 121 7.30 18.82 0.45
C CYS A 121 6.29 18.07 -0.44
N ARG A 122 5.56 18.78 -1.27
CA ARG A 122 4.62 18.17 -2.24
C ARG A 122 5.30 17.24 -3.22
N GLU A 123 6.47 17.61 -3.72
CA GLU A 123 7.26 16.77 -4.62
C GLU A 123 7.78 15.52 -3.91
N SER A 124 8.24 15.66 -2.67
CA SER A 124 8.79 14.57 -1.86
C SER A 124 7.82 13.42 -1.66
N VAL A 125 6.54 13.70 -1.44
CA VAL A 125 5.49 12.70 -1.18
C VAL A 125 5.42 11.64 -2.27
N TRP A 126 5.57 12.02 -3.53
CA TRP A 126 5.46 11.10 -4.66
C TRP A 126 6.72 10.30 -4.96
N THR A 127 7.83 10.65 -4.30
CA THR A 127 9.14 9.99 -4.52
C THR A 127 9.10 8.50 -4.16
N TYR A 128 8.34 8.12 -3.15
CA TYR A 128 8.30 6.75 -2.65
C TYR A 128 7.03 5.99 -3.02
N GLU A 129 6.05 6.62 -3.65
CA GLU A 129 4.76 6.01 -3.97
C GLU A 129 4.92 4.72 -4.78
N SER A 130 5.78 4.73 -5.81
CA SER A 130 6.01 3.55 -6.66
C SER A 130 6.53 2.35 -5.85
N ALA A 131 7.47 2.57 -4.93
CA ALA A 131 8.01 1.51 -4.08
C ALA A 131 6.94 0.94 -3.13
N TRP A 132 6.04 1.79 -2.64
CA TRP A 132 4.91 1.36 -1.81
C TRP A 132 3.87 0.56 -2.60
N ARG A 133 3.56 0.95 -3.85
CA ARG A 133 2.69 0.18 -4.75
C ARG A 133 3.30 -1.17 -5.06
N GLU A 134 4.57 -1.21 -5.47
CA GLU A 134 5.30 -2.44 -5.77
C GLU A 134 5.29 -3.42 -4.59
N MET A 135 5.58 -2.94 -3.36
CA MET A 135 5.49 -3.77 -2.16
C MET A 135 4.06 -4.28 -1.94
N THR A 136 3.05 -3.43 -2.09
CA THR A 136 1.63 -3.78 -1.88
C THR A 136 1.20 -4.88 -2.87
N GLU A 137 1.57 -4.75 -4.13
CA GLU A 137 1.32 -5.75 -5.17
C GLU A 137 2.11 -7.04 -4.90
N ARG A 138 3.40 -6.94 -4.59
CA ARG A 138 4.29 -8.09 -4.37
C ARG A 138 3.86 -8.96 -3.19
N MET A 139 3.34 -8.36 -2.12
CA MET A 139 2.80 -9.08 -0.96
C MET A 139 1.33 -9.52 -1.14
N ALA A 140 0.73 -9.25 -2.30
CA ALA A 140 -0.66 -9.59 -2.60
C ALA A 140 -1.70 -8.95 -1.66
N TYR A 141 -1.43 -7.76 -1.14
CA TYR A 141 -2.40 -7.03 -0.33
C TYR A 141 -3.50 -6.47 -1.23
N TRP A 142 -4.71 -7.00 -1.09
CA TRP A 142 -5.87 -6.60 -1.89
C TRP A 142 -6.48 -5.31 -1.36
N VAL A 143 -6.07 -4.21 -1.93
CA VAL A 143 -6.56 -2.85 -1.61
C VAL A 143 -6.60 -2.01 -2.88
N ASN A 144 -7.63 -1.20 -3.03
CA ASN A 144 -7.72 -0.26 -4.15
C ASN A 144 -6.86 0.97 -3.87
N LEU A 145 -5.81 1.16 -4.67
CA LEU A 145 -4.91 2.31 -4.65
C LEU A 145 -5.11 3.26 -5.83
N ASP A 146 -6.04 2.95 -6.76
CA ASP A 146 -6.23 3.74 -7.98
C ASP A 146 -7.20 4.91 -7.76
N ASN A 147 -7.97 4.84 -6.67
CA ASN A 147 -8.85 5.91 -6.23
C ASN A 147 -8.68 6.12 -4.72
N PRO A 148 -7.51 6.60 -4.31
CA PRO A 148 -7.16 6.79 -2.89
C PRO A 148 -7.94 7.92 -2.22
#